data_6e59821661b64d49b0bdf28a18405968
#
_entry.id   6e59821661b64d49b0bdf28a18405968
#
_cell.length_a   1.000
_cell.length_b   1.000
_cell.length_c   1.000
_cell.angle_alpha   90.00
_cell.angle_beta   90.00
_cell.angle_gamma   90.00
#
_symmetry.space_group_name_H-M   'P 1'
#
loop_
_entity.id
_entity.type
_entity.pdbx_description
1 polymer ?
#
loop_
_entity_poly.entity_id
_entity_poly.type
_entity_poly.pdbx_seq_one_letter_code
_entity_poly.pdbx_strand_id
1 'polypeptide(L)'
;FDPSIVDQHINGSVGRFKVSDQRVYYRGISEVGYVGVAAYLVGYRLKGLGRTSHHGHSGPLGGVSPSERSSDTSRTAGYYHVCIVEFHGGNLVAGWKVKQRHGYGQGMNQTLSTEISPFAVAVSEEQLADLQQRLENTRWPDQIAESGWDYGCDLGWLKDLADYWQNEFDWAAAQTRLNEFSHFTTTVDGQNIHFIHQRSPHPGALPLVLLHGWPGSVVEFLDLIGPLVDPPAYGGKAEDAFEVIVPSLPGYGWSGPTTEPGWGVDRTAQALNALMERLGIDRYGVQGGDWGSMVARQMTHFAPQSVVGCHVNMLAAGPAGAEDDFEGITPAEQQHLDRAGWYAGQDNGYFRIQETRPQTLAAGLADSPVGLLSWVGEKFYGWAQHDGDLFSVIDRDHLLTNVALYWFTETINSSTRFYFETMQPGGMTPGSLGDVPLGVSAFPNELFMARRRWVEPTHNITFWAEHESGGHFAAMETPDVLLNDVRTFFRSLR
;
A
#
# COMPACT_ATOMS: atom_id res chain seq x y z
N PHE A 1 17.80 20.90 -19.88
CA PHE A 1 19.00 20.13 -19.50
C PHE A 1 19.88 20.02 -20.73
N ASP A 2 21.10 20.52 -20.68
CA ASP A 2 22.09 20.40 -21.75
C ASP A 2 22.74 19.01 -21.64
N PRO A 3 22.60 18.13 -22.64
CA PRO A 3 23.18 16.80 -22.62
C PRO A 3 24.71 16.77 -22.53
N SER A 4 25.39 17.87 -22.84
CA SER A 4 26.85 17.98 -22.82
C SER A 4 27.45 18.01 -21.41
N ILE A 5 26.65 18.36 -20.38
CA ILE A 5 27.11 18.46 -18.98
C ILE A 5 27.15 17.09 -18.30
N VAL A 6 26.36 16.13 -18.79
CA VAL A 6 26.24 14.78 -18.18
C VAL A 6 27.44 13.90 -18.54
N ASP A 7 28.12 14.14 -19.64
CA ASP A 7 29.24 13.30 -20.12
C ASP A 7 30.58 13.51 -19.39
N GLN A 8 30.71 14.54 -18.55
CA GLN A 8 31.98 14.84 -17.89
C GLN A 8 32.19 14.18 -16.53
N HIS A 9 31.15 13.56 -15.95
CA HIS A 9 31.22 12.97 -14.58
C HIS A 9 30.83 11.51 -14.45
N ILE A 10 30.59 10.80 -15.56
CA ILE A 10 30.24 9.37 -15.50
C ILE A 10 31.32 8.54 -16.20
N ASN A 11 32.30 8.11 -15.42
CA ASN A 11 33.25 7.06 -15.83
C ASN A 11 32.61 5.68 -15.54
N GLY A 12 31.56 5.35 -16.27
CA GLY A 12 30.89 4.05 -16.22
C GLY A 12 30.85 3.43 -17.62
N SER A 13 31.35 2.22 -17.74
CA SER A 13 31.44 1.45 -18.97
C SER A 13 30.11 1.34 -19.70
N VAL A 14 30.05 1.84 -20.93
CA VAL A 14 28.93 1.61 -21.85
C VAL A 14 29.07 0.21 -22.45
N GLY A 15 28.22 -0.73 -22.03
CA GLY A 15 28.11 -2.04 -22.66
C GLY A 15 27.18 -1.99 -23.87
N ARG A 16 27.64 -2.50 -25.02
CA ARG A 16 26.79 -2.71 -26.18
C ARG A 16 26.38 -4.17 -26.24
N PHE A 17 25.10 -4.43 -26.30
CA PHE A 17 24.58 -5.78 -26.53
C PHE A 17 23.82 -5.81 -27.85
N LYS A 18 24.05 -6.84 -28.65
CA LYS A 18 23.32 -7.09 -29.87
C LYS A 18 22.30 -8.20 -29.60
N VAL A 19 21.04 -7.85 -29.63
CA VAL A 19 19.94 -8.80 -29.65
C VAL A 19 19.20 -8.56 -30.97
N SER A 20 19.24 -9.54 -31.88
CA SER A 20 18.51 -9.59 -33.15
C SER A 20 18.31 -8.22 -33.83
N ASP A 21 19.35 -7.71 -34.47
CA ASP A 21 19.36 -6.54 -35.36
C ASP A 21 18.82 -5.19 -34.85
N GLN A 22 18.38 -5.07 -33.62
CA GLN A 22 18.10 -3.78 -32.97
C GLN A 22 19.18 -3.44 -31.94
N ARG A 23 19.74 -2.22 -32.06
CA ARG A 23 20.74 -1.70 -31.11
C ARG A 23 20.01 -1.04 -29.94
N VAL A 24 19.96 -1.73 -28.81
CA VAL A 24 19.49 -1.16 -27.55
C VAL A 24 20.70 -0.54 -26.82
N TYR A 25 20.64 0.76 -26.54
CA TYR A 25 21.63 1.46 -25.73
C TYR A 25 21.16 1.42 -24.27
N TYR A 26 21.87 0.69 -23.43
CA TYR A 26 21.70 0.80 -21.97
C TYR A 26 22.71 1.82 -21.44
N ARG A 27 22.25 2.93 -20.90
CA ARG A 27 23.04 3.73 -19.97
C ARG A 27 22.95 3.05 -18.62
N GLY A 28 24.08 2.59 -18.11
CA GLY A 28 24.17 2.12 -16.73
C GLY A 28 24.01 3.31 -15.78
N ILE A 29 22.80 3.56 -15.38
CA ILE A 29 22.50 4.39 -14.21
C ILE A 29 22.54 3.42 -13.03
N SER A 30 23.28 3.76 -11.99
CA SER A 30 23.30 3.03 -10.72
C SER A 30 21.98 3.27 -9.95
N GLU A 31 20.86 2.90 -10.56
CA GLU A 31 19.51 2.95 -9.99
C GLU A 31 19.03 1.56 -9.69
N VAL A 32 19.63 0.95 -8.67
CA VAL A 32 19.19 -0.33 -8.11
C VAL A 32 17.78 -0.22 -7.51
N GLY A 33 17.29 1.00 -7.25
CA GLY A 33 15.99 1.22 -6.66
C GLY A 33 14.80 1.22 -7.64
N TYR A 34 14.97 1.78 -8.83
CA TYR A 34 13.85 1.93 -9.79
C TYR A 34 13.46 0.60 -10.46
N VAL A 35 14.44 -0.27 -10.67
CA VAL A 35 14.20 -1.61 -11.22
C VAL A 35 13.44 -2.50 -10.22
N GLY A 36 13.56 -2.23 -8.91
CA GLY A 36 12.89 -3.02 -7.86
C GLY A 36 11.36 -2.95 -7.94
N VAL A 37 10.77 -1.77 -7.90
CA VAL A 37 9.30 -1.63 -7.89
C VAL A 37 8.71 -1.88 -9.28
N ALA A 38 9.31 -1.33 -10.34
CA ALA A 38 8.83 -1.59 -11.70
C ALA A 38 9.05 -3.04 -12.12
N ALA A 39 10.20 -3.67 -11.78
CA ALA A 39 10.44 -5.09 -12.08
C ALA A 39 9.60 -6.02 -11.19
N TYR A 40 9.30 -5.63 -9.96
CA TYR A 40 8.43 -6.40 -9.07
C TYR A 40 6.96 -6.28 -9.48
N LEU A 41 6.53 -5.08 -9.87
CA LEU A 41 5.20 -4.84 -10.41
C LEU A 41 5.04 -5.40 -11.85
N VAL A 42 6.15 -5.56 -12.60
CA VAL A 42 6.16 -5.96 -14.01
C VAL A 42 6.57 -7.44 -14.21
N GLY A 43 6.96 -8.18 -13.16
CA GLY A 43 7.27 -9.61 -13.28
C GLY A 43 8.50 -9.95 -14.14
N TYR A 44 9.48 -9.06 -14.30
CA TYR A 44 10.64 -9.28 -15.15
C TYR A 44 11.64 -10.27 -14.54
N ARG A 45 11.83 -11.41 -15.23
CA ARG A 45 13.00 -12.28 -15.05
C ARG A 45 14.16 -11.71 -15.85
N LEU A 46 15.09 -11.01 -15.22
CA LEU A 46 16.40 -10.72 -15.80
C LEU A 46 17.25 -12.00 -15.80
N LYS A 47 17.40 -12.65 -16.95
CA LYS A 47 18.46 -13.63 -17.16
C LYS A 47 19.76 -12.87 -17.34
N GLY A 48 20.61 -12.84 -16.31
CA GLY A 48 21.95 -12.27 -16.37
C GLY A 48 22.86 -13.12 -17.26
N LEU A 49 23.44 -12.50 -18.27
CA LEU A 49 24.60 -13.03 -18.99
C LEU A 49 25.78 -12.09 -18.73
N GLY A 50 26.65 -12.49 -17.83
CA GLY A 50 27.92 -11.82 -17.60
C GLY A 50 29.03 -12.43 -18.43
N ARG A 51 29.83 -11.62 -19.08
CA ARG A 51 31.22 -11.93 -19.48
C ARG A 51 32.11 -10.73 -19.19
N THR A 52 33.04 -10.93 -18.28
CA THR A 52 34.16 -10.03 -18.00
C THR A 52 35.34 -10.36 -18.88
N SER A 53 36.00 -9.36 -19.43
CA SER A 53 37.37 -9.47 -19.97
C SER A 53 38.36 -8.78 -19.02
N HIS A 54 39.48 -9.44 -18.83
CA HIS A 54 40.60 -9.06 -17.98
C HIS A 54 41.35 -7.80 -18.42
N HIS A 55 41.88 -7.00 -17.49
CA HIS A 55 43.28 -6.78 -17.31
C HIS A 55 43.61 -6.17 -15.94
N GLY A 56 44.64 -6.70 -15.33
CA GLY A 56 45.04 -6.62 -13.99
C GLY A 56 45.95 -5.43 -13.63
N HIS A 57 46.07 -5.24 -12.34
CA HIS A 57 47.33 -4.95 -11.66
C HIS A 57 47.21 -5.23 -10.16
N SER A 58 48.15 -5.98 -9.67
CA SER A 58 48.32 -6.41 -8.29
C SER A 58 49.01 -5.35 -7.43
N GLY A 59 48.56 -5.20 -6.19
CA GLY A 59 49.29 -4.54 -5.11
C GLY A 59 48.72 -4.96 -3.77
N PRO A 60 49.54 -5.40 -2.79
CA PRO A 60 49.07 -6.02 -1.58
C PRO A 60 48.76 -4.97 -0.51
N LEU A 61 47.61 -5.12 0.19
CA LEU A 61 47.38 -4.42 1.46
C LEU A 61 47.32 -5.43 2.60
N GLY A 62 48.10 -5.09 3.61
CA GLY A 62 48.43 -5.89 4.76
C GLY A 62 47.25 -6.20 5.69
N GLY A 63 47.38 -7.34 6.36
CA GLY A 63 46.44 -7.84 7.31
C GLY A 63 46.39 -7.07 8.62
N VAL A 64 45.21 -7.02 9.21
CA VAL A 64 45.00 -6.72 10.63
C VAL A 64 44.15 -7.84 11.21
N SER A 65 44.70 -8.49 12.23
CA SER A 65 44.04 -9.56 13.00
C SER A 65 42.92 -9.01 13.87
N PRO A 66 41.83 -9.76 14.05
CA PRO A 66 40.83 -9.44 15.07
C PRO A 66 41.25 -10.06 16.41
N SER A 67 41.28 -9.25 17.43
CA SER A 67 41.38 -9.70 18.81
C SER A 67 40.01 -10.17 19.33
N GLU A 68 40.04 -11.34 19.97
CA GLU A 68 38.94 -11.95 20.72
C GLU A 68 38.44 -11.05 21.86
N ARG A 69 37.12 -10.90 21.98
CA ARG A 69 36.44 -10.71 23.24
C ARG A 69 35.12 -11.47 23.25
N SER A 70 35.05 -12.43 24.12
CA SER A 70 33.86 -13.15 24.52
C SER A 70 32.93 -12.27 25.36
N SER A 71 31.65 -12.27 25.08
CA SER A 71 30.60 -12.12 26.08
C SER A 71 29.32 -12.82 25.59
N ASP A 72 28.88 -13.67 26.44
CA ASP A 72 27.73 -14.55 26.41
C ASP A 72 26.43 -13.76 26.46
N THR A 73 25.49 -14.04 25.54
CA THR A 73 24.07 -13.79 25.74
C THR A 73 23.25 -14.63 24.75
N SER A 74 22.27 -15.30 25.27
CA SER A 74 21.28 -16.21 24.66
C SER A 74 20.43 -15.54 23.55
N ARG A 75 20.12 -16.26 22.45
CA ARG A 75 19.50 -15.69 21.25
C ARG A 75 18.51 -16.62 20.54
N THR A 76 17.44 -16.02 20.00
CA THR A 76 16.33 -16.62 19.26
C THR A 76 16.67 -16.99 17.80
N ALA A 77 15.93 -17.95 17.25
CA ALA A 77 16.14 -18.46 15.90
C ALA A 77 15.48 -17.59 14.84
N GLY A 78 16.26 -17.12 13.89
CA GLY A 78 15.80 -16.49 12.66
C GLY A 78 16.47 -17.16 11.46
N TYR A 79 15.77 -17.22 10.34
CA TYR A 79 16.32 -17.72 9.08
C TYR A 79 16.89 -16.56 8.27
N TYR A 80 18.12 -16.71 7.77
CA TYR A 80 18.70 -15.79 6.79
C TYR A 80 19.02 -16.56 5.53
N HIS A 81 18.60 -16.02 4.40
CA HIS A 81 19.08 -16.48 3.11
C HIS A 81 20.36 -15.72 2.78
N VAL A 82 21.46 -16.42 2.73
CA VAL A 82 22.74 -15.85 2.29
C VAL A 82 23.03 -16.38 0.89
N CYS A 83 23.11 -15.48 -0.07
CA CYS A 83 23.64 -15.83 -1.39
C CYS A 83 25.16 -15.96 -1.26
N ILE A 84 25.67 -17.18 -1.33
CA ILE A 84 27.10 -17.44 -1.38
C ILE A 84 27.46 -17.61 -2.86
N VAL A 85 28.30 -16.72 -3.35
CA VAL A 85 28.85 -16.78 -4.70
C VAL A 85 30.25 -17.33 -4.55
N GLU A 86 30.46 -18.56 -5.00
CA GLU A 86 31.81 -19.21 -4.99
C GLU A 86 32.32 -19.35 -6.42
N PHE A 87 33.61 -19.08 -6.59
CA PHE A 87 34.31 -19.30 -7.85
C PHE A 87 34.95 -20.68 -7.83
N HIS A 88 34.48 -21.54 -8.69
CA HIS A 88 35.13 -22.86 -8.93
C HIS A 88 35.42 -23.05 -10.42
N GLY A 89 36.68 -23.21 -10.75
CA GLY A 89 37.11 -23.62 -12.09
C GLY A 89 36.72 -22.69 -13.24
N GLY A 90 36.64 -21.38 -12.99
CA GLY A 90 36.27 -20.38 -14.01
C GLY A 90 34.78 -20.15 -14.23
N ASN A 91 33.91 -20.84 -13.48
CA ASN A 91 32.47 -20.69 -13.55
C ASN A 91 31.92 -20.10 -12.23
N LEU A 92 30.95 -19.20 -12.36
CA LEU A 92 30.22 -18.60 -11.23
C LEU A 92 29.11 -19.58 -10.84
N VAL A 93 29.16 -20.13 -9.63
CA VAL A 93 28.07 -20.94 -9.08
C VAL A 93 27.43 -20.18 -7.95
N ALA A 94 26.19 -19.72 -8.17
CA ALA A 94 25.38 -19.08 -7.12
C ALA A 94 24.49 -20.16 -6.48
N GLY A 95 24.64 -20.35 -5.18
CA GLY A 95 23.82 -21.28 -4.41
C GLY A 95 23.21 -20.58 -3.19
N TRP A 96 21.96 -20.91 -2.89
CA TRP A 96 21.30 -20.46 -1.69
C TRP A 96 21.54 -21.46 -0.56
N LYS A 97 22.18 -21.04 0.54
CA LYS A 97 22.24 -21.82 1.78
C LYS A 97 21.36 -21.19 2.83
N VAL A 98 20.41 -21.98 3.33
CA VAL A 98 19.59 -21.59 4.50
C VAL A 98 20.41 -21.84 5.76
N LYS A 99 20.76 -20.80 6.49
CA LYS A 99 21.29 -20.93 7.85
C LYS A 99 20.18 -20.75 8.86
N GLN A 100 19.90 -21.82 9.59
CA GLN A 100 18.97 -21.79 10.72
C GLN A 100 19.72 -21.21 11.95
N ARG A 101 19.22 -20.13 12.51
CA ARG A 101 19.62 -19.68 13.85
C ARG A 101 18.75 -20.36 14.89
N HIS A 102 19.37 -21.02 15.84
CA HIS A 102 18.70 -21.56 17.01
C HIS A 102 18.65 -20.51 18.12
N GLY A 103 17.50 -20.38 18.69
CA GLY A 103 17.25 -19.97 20.06
C GLY A 103 16.71 -18.56 20.26
N TYR A 104 15.43 -18.42 20.67
CA TYR A 104 15.11 -17.61 21.84
C TYR A 104 13.98 -18.25 22.65
N GLY A 105 14.21 -18.18 23.93
CA GLY A 105 13.48 -18.84 24.96
C GLY A 105 12.10 -18.22 25.24
N GLN A 106 11.35 -19.05 25.89
CA GLN A 106 10.07 -18.89 26.51
C GLN A 106 9.82 -17.49 27.11
N GLY A 107 8.98 -16.71 26.44
CA GLY A 107 8.27 -15.59 27.00
C GLY A 107 6.78 -15.88 26.91
N MET A 108 6.15 -16.01 28.07
CA MET A 108 4.73 -16.11 28.38
C MET A 108 3.81 -16.45 27.19
N ASN A 109 3.32 -17.70 27.15
CA ASN A 109 2.08 -18.07 26.49
C ASN A 109 0.92 -17.28 27.16
N GLN A 110 0.74 -16.03 26.79
CA GLN A 110 -0.61 -15.50 26.76
C GLN A 110 -1.29 -16.23 25.61
N THR A 111 -2.19 -17.10 25.90
CA THR A 111 -3.21 -17.59 24.97
C THR A 111 -3.95 -16.34 24.51
N LEU A 112 -3.52 -15.77 23.37
CA LEU A 112 -4.17 -14.62 22.77
C LEU A 112 -5.58 -15.11 22.44
N SER A 113 -6.58 -14.45 23.02
CA SER A 113 -7.98 -14.80 22.84
C SER A 113 -8.33 -14.78 21.37
N THR A 114 -8.85 -15.89 20.85
CA THR A 114 -9.44 -15.96 19.51
C THR A 114 -10.86 -15.41 19.49
N GLU A 115 -11.32 -14.89 20.60
CA GLU A 115 -12.66 -14.31 20.76
C GLU A 115 -12.79 -13.04 19.94
N ILE A 116 -13.95 -12.85 19.33
CA ILE A 116 -14.33 -11.61 18.68
C ILE A 116 -15.03 -10.75 19.74
N SER A 117 -14.43 -9.63 20.07
CA SER A 117 -14.93 -8.70 21.08
C SER A 117 -15.49 -7.45 20.44
N PRO A 118 -16.65 -6.94 20.88
CA PRO A 118 -17.13 -5.63 20.48
C PRO A 118 -16.09 -4.56 20.82
N PHE A 119 -15.98 -3.56 19.94
CA PHE A 119 -15.11 -2.44 20.11
C PHE A 119 -15.92 -1.15 19.88
N ALA A 120 -15.55 -0.08 20.54
CA ALA A 120 -16.09 1.26 20.29
C ALA A 120 -14.94 2.25 20.19
N VAL A 121 -15.04 3.15 19.24
CA VAL A 121 -14.09 4.26 19.10
C VAL A 121 -14.31 5.21 20.29
N ALA A 122 -13.25 5.42 21.06
CA ALA A 122 -13.25 6.29 22.20
C ALA A 122 -11.90 6.96 22.35
N VAL A 123 -11.86 8.28 22.16
CA VAL A 123 -10.69 9.12 22.40
C VAL A 123 -10.91 9.86 23.70
N SER A 124 -9.91 9.82 24.58
CA SER A 124 -10.01 10.48 25.88
C SER A 124 -9.88 12.01 25.77
N GLU A 125 -10.42 12.72 26.74
CA GLU A 125 -10.25 14.18 26.85
C GLU A 125 -8.77 14.58 26.97
N GLU A 126 -7.93 13.72 27.57
CA GLU A 126 -6.49 13.94 27.67
C GLU A 126 -5.81 13.90 26.29
N GLN A 127 -6.18 12.92 25.43
CA GLN A 127 -5.69 12.84 24.06
C GLN A 127 -6.13 14.04 23.21
N LEU A 128 -7.36 14.49 23.38
CA LEU A 128 -7.87 15.68 22.70
C LEU A 128 -7.14 16.95 23.16
N ALA A 129 -6.89 17.07 24.46
CA ALA A 129 -6.14 18.21 25.02
C ALA A 129 -4.68 18.21 24.56
N ASP A 130 -4.01 17.04 24.47
CA ASP A 130 -2.65 16.93 23.95
C ASP A 130 -2.59 17.35 22.47
N LEU A 131 -3.53 16.90 21.65
CA LEU A 131 -3.64 17.31 20.24
C LEU A 131 -3.80 18.83 20.13
N GLN A 132 -4.75 19.40 20.89
CA GLN A 132 -5.01 20.84 20.90
C GLN A 132 -3.76 21.64 21.28
N GLN A 133 -3.07 21.23 22.33
CA GLN A 133 -1.84 21.89 22.78
C GLN A 133 -0.73 21.82 21.71
N ARG A 134 -0.61 20.71 21.00
CA ARG A 134 0.40 20.54 19.95
C ARG A 134 0.08 21.38 18.71
N LEU A 135 -1.18 21.50 18.33
CA LEU A 135 -1.62 22.39 17.25
C LEU A 135 -1.30 23.85 17.60
N GLU A 136 -1.62 24.30 18.82
CA GLU A 136 -1.30 25.65 19.33
C GLU A 136 0.21 25.96 19.30
N ASN A 137 1.05 24.97 19.61
CA ASN A 137 2.49 25.13 19.68
C ASN A 137 3.22 24.79 18.38
N THR A 138 2.53 24.72 17.26
CA THR A 138 3.10 24.39 15.96
C THR A 138 4.23 25.34 15.57
N ARG A 139 5.37 24.79 15.20
CA ARG A 139 6.49 25.51 14.64
C ARG A 139 6.45 25.42 13.12
N TRP A 140 6.07 26.49 12.47
CA TRP A 140 5.94 26.53 11.03
C TRP A 140 7.31 26.62 10.32
N PRO A 141 7.53 25.86 9.26
CA PRO A 141 8.68 26.07 8.38
C PRO A 141 8.49 27.34 7.55
N ASP A 142 9.55 27.77 6.87
CA ASP A 142 9.47 28.78 5.83
C ASP A 142 8.99 28.16 4.50
N GLN A 143 8.55 29.04 3.60
CA GLN A 143 8.20 28.70 2.22
C GLN A 143 8.72 29.81 1.29
N ILE A 144 9.23 29.40 0.12
CA ILE A 144 9.57 30.35 -0.93
C ILE A 144 8.28 30.98 -1.45
N ALA A 145 8.26 32.32 -1.56
CA ALA A 145 7.08 33.03 -2.04
C ALA A 145 6.64 32.51 -3.43
N GLU A 146 5.34 32.33 -3.61
CA GLU A 146 4.70 31.90 -4.85
C GLU A 146 5.08 30.45 -5.31
N SER A 147 5.72 29.65 -4.46
CA SER A 147 6.10 28.28 -4.82
C SER A 147 4.91 27.29 -4.82
N GLY A 148 3.83 27.62 -4.12
CA GLY A 148 2.68 26.70 -4.01
C GLY A 148 3.09 25.29 -3.62
N TRP A 149 2.69 24.31 -4.42
CA TRP A 149 2.95 22.89 -4.21
C TRP A 149 4.26 22.37 -4.86
N ASP A 150 5.08 23.22 -5.47
CA ASP A 150 6.29 22.80 -6.19
C ASP A 150 7.35 22.12 -5.30
N TYR A 151 7.34 22.42 -4.01
CA TYR A 151 8.26 21.84 -3.01
C TYR A 151 7.59 20.87 -2.05
N GLY A 152 6.37 20.46 -2.32
CA GLY A 152 5.54 19.62 -1.46
C GLY A 152 4.33 20.40 -0.95
N CYS A 153 3.83 20.05 0.25
CA CYS A 153 2.61 20.63 0.81
C CYS A 153 2.69 22.18 0.88
N ASP A 154 1.74 22.85 0.22
CA ASP A 154 1.62 24.31 0.30
C ASP A 154 1.36 24.78 1.74
N LEU A 155 2.18 25.72 2.21
CA LEU A 155 2.14 26.15 3.60
C LEU A 155 0.88 27.00 3.92
N GLY A 156 0.32 27.68 2.94
CA GLY A 156 -0.95 28.41 3.11
C GLY A 156 -2.10 27.44 3.33
N TRP A 157 -2.24 26.49 2.44
CA TRP A 157 -3.23 25.41 2.54
C TRP A 157 -3.10 24.60 3.86
N LEU A 158 -1.87 24.29 4.24
CA LEU A 158 -1.61 23.53 5.47
C LEU A 158 -2.00 24.33 6.73
N LYS A 159 -1.74 25.64 6.74
CA LYS A 159 -2.12 26.50 7.86
C LYS A 159 -3.62 26.64 7.99
N ASP A 160 -4.31 26.83 6.86
CA ASP A 160 -5.77 26.96 6.85
C ASP A 160 -6.45 25.67 7.33
N LEU A 161 -5.90 24.51 6.91
CA LEU A 161 -6.45 23.21 7.34
C LEU A 161 -6.10 22.89 8.82
N ALA A 162 -4.91 23.27 9.27
CA ALA A 162 -4.53 23.11 10.68
C ALA A 162 -5.33 24.02 11.60
N ASP A 163 -5.64 25.26 11.17
CA ASP A 163 -6.50 26.18 11.90
C ASP A 163 -7.93 25.64 12.00
N TYR A 164 -8.44 25.10 10.89
CA TYR A 164 -9.74 24.42 10.88
C TYR A 164 -9.74 23.20 11.80
N TRP A 165 -8.68 22.37 11.79
CA TRP A 165 -8.56 21.22 12.68
C TRP A 165 -8.58 21.64 14.15
N GLN A 166 -7.91 22.73 14.47
CA GLN A 166 -7.81 23.25 15.83
C GLN A 166 -9.12 23.88 16.34
N ASN A 167 -9.83 24.64 15.50
CA ASN A 167 -10.87 25.56 15.94
C ASN A 167 -12.30 25.17 15.51
N GLU A 168 -12.45 24.34 14.46
CA GLU A 168 -13.76 24.08 13.86
C GLU A 168 -14.07 22.58 13.77
N PHE A 169 -13.07 21.72 13.57
CA PHE A 169 -13.27 20.27 13.44
C PHE A 169 -13.79 19.64 14.72
N ASP A 170 -14.93 18.98 14.64
CA ASP A 170 -15.60 18.31 15.78
C ASP A 170 -15.28 16.81 15.80
N TRP A 171 -14.26 16.43 16.57
CA TRP A 171 -13.94 15.01 16.77
C TRP A 171 -15.10 14.22 17.40
N ALA A 172 -15.92 14.82 18.27
CA ALA A 172 -17.04 14.12 18.89
C ALA A 172 -18.10 13.73 17.84
N ALA A 173 -18.35 14.61 16.86
CA ALA A 173 -19.20 14.30 15.72
C ALA A 173 -18.58 13.18 14.85
N ALA A 174 -17.30 13.27 14.53
CA ALA A 174 -16.56 12.24 13.76
C ALA A 174 -16.59 10.88 14.48
N GLN A 175 -16.32 10.87 15.79
CA GLN A 175 -16.38 9.67 16.62
C GLN A 175 -17.80 9.08 16.67
N THR A 176 -18.81 9.90 16.74
CA THR A 176 -20.22 9.48 16.71
C THR A 176 -20.54 8.80 15.38
N ARG A 177 -20.14 9.39 14.25
CA ARG A 177 -20.31 8.81 12.92
C ARG A 177 -19.59 7.47 12.76
N LEU A 178 -18.36 7.35 13.26
CA LEU A 178 -17.62 6.09 13.27
C LEU A 178 -18.41 5.01 14.06
N ASN A 179 -18.92 5.37 15.24
CA ASN A 179 -19.65 4.44 16.11
C ASN A 179 -21.10 4.14 15.65
N GLU A 180 -21.57 4.71 14.54
CA GLU A 180 -22.80 4.24 13.87
C GLU A 180 -22.67 2.82 13.34
N PHE A 181 -21.45 2.37 13.08
CA PHE A 181 -21.15 1.03 12.62
C PHE A 181 -20.73 0.09 13.77
N SER A 182 -20.93 -1.20 13.56
CA SER A 182 -20.53 -2.21 14.53
C SER A 182 -19.05 -2.54 14.38
N HIS A 183 -18.25 -2.15 15.35
CA HIS A 183 -16.82 -2.40 15.41
C HIS A 183 -16.51 -3.61 16.30
N PHE A 184 -15.47 -4.33 15.89
CA PHE A 184 -14.97 -5.52 16.61
C PHE A 184 -13.45 -5.58 16.58
N THR A 185 -12.90 -6.32 17.52
CA THR A 185 -11.49 -6.72 17.54
C THR A 185 -11.34 -8.21 17.77
N THR A 186 -10.28 -8.79 17.24
CA THR A 186 -9.83 -10.15 17.51
C THR A 186 -8.33 -10.25 17.32
N THR A 187 -7.70 -11.32 17.80
CA THR A 187 -6.28 -11.55 17.57
C THR A 187 -6.08 -12.62 16.51
N VAL A 188 -5.38 -12.30 15.43
CA VAL A 188 -4.98 -13.22 14.37
C VAL A 188 -3.47 -13.20 14.23
N ASP A 189 -2.84 -14.35 14.21
CA ASP A 189 -1.38 -14.48 14.08
C ASP A 189 -0.58 -13.57 15.05
N GLY A 190 -1.05 -13.47 16.30
CA GLY A 190 -0.44 -12.64 17.33
C GLY A 190 -0.70 -11.13 17.21
N GLN A 191 -1.41 -10.68 16.19
CA GLN A 191 -1.73 -9.27 15.95
C GLN A 191 -3.20 -8.99 16.26
N ASN A 192 -3.45 -7.85 16.95
CA ASN A 192 -4.81 -7.34 17.08
C ASN A 192 -5.32 -6.90 15.70
N ILE A 193 -6.50 -7.37 15.33
CA ILE A 193 -7.20 -6.97 14.12
C ILE A 193 -8.52 -6.32 14.51
N HIS A 194 -8.64 -5.06 14.22
CA HIS A 194 -9.88 -4.30 14.29
C HIS A 194 -10.59 -4.40 12.95
N PHE A 195 -11.91 -4.47 12.98
CA PHE A 195 -12.75 -4.43 11.78
C PHE A 195 -14.14 -3.90 12.07
N ILE A 196 -14.73 -3.23 11.09
CA ILE A 196 -16.16 -2.96 11.03
C ILE A 196 -16.82 -4.21 10.44
N HIS A 197 -17.92 -4.67 11.04
CA HIS A 197 -18.70 -5.76 10.49
C HIS A 197 -20.17 -5.40 10.52
N GLN A 198 -20.69 -5.04 9.34
CA GLN A 198 -22.07 -4.58 9.21
C GLN A 198 -22.88 -5.62 8.43
N ARG A 199 -23.77 -6.29 9.14
CA ARG A 199 -24.68 -7.28 8.56
C ARG A 199 -25.82 -6.61 7.82
N SER A 200 -26.20 -7.20 6.68
CA SER A 200 -27.36 -6.76 5.92
C SER A 200 -28.66 -7.28 6.53
N PRO A 201 -29.75 -6.47 6.50
CA PRO A 201 -31.08 -6.97 6.81
C PRO A 201 -31.67 -7.89 5.72
N HIS A 202 -31.02 -7.97 4.56
CA HIS A 202 -31.52 -8.72 3.40
C HIS A 202 -30.94 -10.15 3.38
N PRO A 203 -31.79 -11.20 3.29
CA PRO A 203 -31.30 -12.57 3.20
C PRO A 203 -30.45 -12.81 1.95
N GLY A 204 -29.37 -13.58 2.11
CA GLY A 204 -28.50 -13.95 1.01
C GLY A 204 -27.54 -12.83 0.56
N ALA A 205 -27.39 -11.78 1.36
CA ALA A 205 -26.36 -10.75 1.15
C ALA A 205 -24.99 -11.41 1.06
N LEU A 206 -24.23 -11.07 0.01
CA LEU A 206 -22.87 -11.59 -0.20
C LEU A 206 -21.91 -10.93 0.78
N PRO A 207 -21.12 -11.68 1.57
CA PRO A 207 -20.04 -11.09 2.34
C PRO A 207 -19.00 -10.42 1.44
N LEU A 208 -18.63 -9.18 1.77
CA LEU A 208 -17.68 -8.36 1.02
C LEU A 208 -16.66 -7.73 1.96
N VAL A 209 -15.40 -7.98 1.69
CA VAL A 209 -14.29 -7.33 2.40
C VAL A 209 -13.86 -6.09 1.62
N LEU A 210 -13.82 -4.92 2.29
CA LEU A 210 -13.33 -3.67 1.74
C LEU A 210 -11.96 -3.34 2.35
N LEU A 211 -10.95 -3.13 1.52
CA LEU A 211 -9.56 -3.00 1.91
C LEU A 211 -9.00 -1.65 1.50
N HIS A 212 -8.66 -0.85 2.52
CA HIS A 212 -8.00 0.45 2.35
C HIS A 212 -6.50 0.32 2.10
N GLY A 213 -5.84 1.45 1.83
CA GLY A 213 -4.41 1.54 1.71
C GLY A 213 -3.79 2.64 2.59
N TRP A 214 -2.66 3.17 2.14
CA TRP A 214 -1.96 4.28 2.77
C TRP A 214 -2.04 5.53 1.86
N PRO A 215 -2.33 6.73 2.37
CA PRO A 215 -2.52 7.10 3.78
C PRO A 215 -3.98 7.03 4.26
N GLY A 216 -4.77 6.18 3.67
CA GLY A 216 -6.17 5.97 4.03
C GLY A 216 -6.37 5.05 5.24
N SER A 217 -7.62 4.75 5.54
CA SER A 217 -8.06 3.87 6.61
C SER A 217 -9.48 3.36 6.33
N VAL A 218 -10.11 2.72 7.33
CA VAL A 218 -11.54 2.34 7.25
C VAL A 218 -12.45 3.55 7.00
N VAL A 219 -11.97 4.77 7.27
CA VAL A 219 -12.68 6.02 7.02
C VAL A 219 -13.05 6.20 5.55
N GLU A 220 -12.23 5.72 4.63
CA GLU A 220 -12.52 5.80 3.19
C GLU A 220 -13.90 5.22 2.81
N PHE A 221 -14.37 4.21 3.53
CA PHE A 221 -15.56 3.44 3.16
C PHE A 221 -16.83 3.83 3.89
N LEU A 222 -16.80 4.83 4.78
CA LEU A 222 -17.96 5.17 5.62
C LEU A 222 -19.22 5.49 4.80
N ASP A 223 -19.06 6.11 3.63
CA ASP A 223 -20.19 6.44 2.74
C ASP A 223 -20.66 5.24 1.89
N LEU A 224 -19.84 4.19 1.77
CA LEU A 224 -20.21 3.01 1.00
C LEU A 224 -20.93 1.94 1.84
N ILE A 225 -20.66 1.87 3.16
CA ILE A 225 -21.18 0.79 4.02
C ILE A 225 -22.71 0.76 4.00
N GLY A 226 -23.36 1.88 4.27
CA GLY A 226 -24.84 1.96 4.29
C GLY A 226 -25.47 1.51 2.97
N PRO A 227 -25.11 2.14 1.84
CA PRO A 227 -25.61 1.73 0.51
C PRO A 227 -25.33 0.27 0.17
N LEU A 228 -24.19 -0.31 0.54
CA LEU A 228 -23.90 -1.72 0.29
C LEU A 228 -24.74 -2.66 1.16
N VAL A 229 -24.98 -2.30 2.42
CA VAL A 229 -25.67 -3.16 3.39
C VAL A 229 -27.18 -3.15 3.18
N ASP A 230 -27.77 -1.99 2.94
CA ASP A 230 -29.22 -1.80 2.74
C ASP A 230 -29.49 -0.98 1.46
N PRO A 231 -29.23 -1.56 0.27
CA PRO A 231 -29.44 -0.85 -1.00
C PRO A 231 -30.83 -0.20 -1.17
N PRO A 232 -31.96 -0.83 -0.74
CA PRO A 232 -33.26 -0.20 -0.86
C PRO A 232 -33.41 1.14 -0.13
N ALA A 233 -32.76 1.32 1.02
CA ALA A 233 -32.77 2.61 1.73
C ALA A 233 -32.07 3.74 0.94
N TYR A 234 -31.26 3.37 -0.06
CA TYR A 234 -30.48 4.27 -0.93
C TYR A 234 -30.86 4.16 -2.41
N GLY A 235 -32.09 3.73 -2.70
CA GLY A 235 -32.62 3.66 -4.08
C GLY A 235 -32.15 2.46 -4.92
N GLY A 236 -31.41 1.53 -4.33
CA GLY A 236 -30.96 0.29 -4.97
C GLY A 236 -31.92 -0.88 -4.77
N LYS A 237 -31.45 -2.12 -5.04
CA LYS A 237 -32.25 -3.34 -4.95
C LYS A 237 -31.71 -4.24 -3.83
N ALA A 238 -32.61 -4.92 -3.11
CA ALA A 238 -32.26 -5.84 -2.05
C ALA A 238 -31.34 -6.99 -2.51
N GLU A 239 -31.47 -7.41 -3.75
CA GLU A 239 -30.63 -8.46 -4.36
C GLU A 239 -29.16 -8.05 -4.51
N ASP A 240 -28.86 -6.74 -4.46
CA ASP A 240 -27.49 -6.19 -4.54
C ASP A 240 -26.86 -5.99 -3.13
N ALA A 241 -27.53 -6.42 -2.07
CA ALA A 241 -27.05 -6.23 -0.71
C ALA A 241 -25.79 -7.05 -0.38
N PHE A 242 -24.94 -6.50 0.46
CA PHE A 242 -23.73 -7.13 0.97
C PHE A 242 -23.72 -7.18 2.50
N GLU A 243 -23.11 -8.20 3.07
CA GLU A 243 -22.61 -8.18 4.43
C GLU A 243 -21.18 -7.60 4.37
N VAL A 244 -20.95 -6.44 4.96
CA VAL A 244 -19.72 -5.67 4.75
C VAL A 244 -18.75 -5.87 5.91
N ILE A 245 -17.49 -6.22 5.59
CA ILE A 245 -16.39 -6.33 6.53
C ILE A 245 -15.29 -5.34 6.09
N VAL A 246 -14.93 -4.39 6.99
CA VAL A 246 -13.91 -3.38 6.71
C VAL A 246 -12.82 -3.49 7.77
N PRO A 247 -11.77 -4.29 7.56
CA PRO A 247 -10.67 -4.38 8.51
C PRO A 247 -9.77 -3.14 8.41
N SER A 248 -9.31 -2.64 9.58
CA SER A 248 -8.07 -1.88 9.59
C SER A 248 -6.92 -2.83 9.27
N LEU A 249 -6.10 -2.53 8.28
CA LEU A 249 -4.93 -3.37 7.96
C LEU A 249 -4.00 -3.51 9.18
N PRO A 250 -3.33 -4.64 9.38
CA PRO A 250 -2.35 -4.80 10.45
C PRO A 250 -1.33 -3.67 10.48
N GLY A 251 -1.20 -2.99 11.62
CA GLY A 251 -0.36 -1.82 11.78
C GLY A 251 -1.02 -0.48 11.46
N TYR A 252 -2.29 -0.47 11.04
CA TYR A 252 -3.08 0.74 10.75
C TYR A 252 -4.19 0.91 11.78
N GLY A 253 -4.47 2.15 12.13
CA GLY A 253 -5.60 2.50 12.98
C GLY A 253 -5.71 1.59 14.22
N TRP A 254 -6.91 1.15 14.51
CA TRP A 254 -7.17 0.31 15.71
C TRP A 254 -6.69 -1.15 15.57
N SER A 255 -6.13 -1.56 14.43
CA SER A 255 -5.34 -2.79 14.35
C SER A 255 -3.96 -2.65 15.00
N GLY A 256 -3.71 -1.46 15.58
CA GLY A 256 -2.60 -1.12 16.46
C GLY A 256 -1.23 -1.27 15.83
N PRO A 257 -0.17 -0.84 16.46
CA PRO A 257 1.14 -1.04 15.88
C PRO A 257 1.48 -2.53 15.79
N THR A 258 2.06 -2.93 14.67
CA THR A 258 2.70 -4.25 14.58
C THR A 258 3.95 -4.27 15.44
N THR A 259 4.14 -5.33 16.23
CA THR A 259 5.27 -5.46 17.16
C THR A 259 6.35 -6.42 16.68
N GLU A 260 6.06 -7.16 15.60
CA GLU A 260 6.96 -8.13 14.99
C GLU A 260 7.23 -7.75 13.53
N PRO A 261 8.40 -8.13 12.97
CA PRO A 261 8.68 -7.97 11.55
C PRO A 261 7.87 -8.93 10.70
N GLY A 262 7.83 -8.68 9.38
CA GLY A 262 7.19 -9.55 8.39
C GLY A 262 5.72 -9.22 8.09
N TRP A 263 5.16 -8.16 8.67
CA TRP A 263 3.81 -7.70 8.38
C TRP A 263 3.76 -6.91 7.05
N GLY A 264 4.05 -7.60 5.94
CA GLY A 264 3.84 -7.12 4.58
C GLY A 264 2.51 -7.64 3.99
N VAL A 265 2.37 -7.50 2.68
CA VAL A 265 1.13 -7.84 1.95
C VAL A 265 0.72 -9.30 2.14
N ASP A 266 1.67 -10.25 2.01
CA ASP A 266 1.35 -11.69 2.09
C ASP A 266 0.83 -12.10 3.47
N ARG A 267 1.51 -11.70 4.54
CA ARG A 267 1.11 -12.03 5.91
C ARG A 267 -0.24 -11.37 6.26
N THR A 268 -0.43 -10.13 5.79
CA THR A 268 -1.70 -9.42 5.94
C THR A 268 -2.85 -10.16 5.25
N ALA A 269 -2.66 -10.58 4.01
CA ALA A 269 -3.68 -11.32 3.26
C ALA A 269 -4.05 -12.65 3.93
N GLN A 270 -3.06 -13.40 4.42
CA GLN A 270 -3.28 -14.65 5.16
C GLN A 270 -4.02 -14.40 6.48
N ALA A 271 -3.66 -13.36 7.20
CA ALA A 271 -4.35 -13.00 8.46
C ALA A 271 -5.80 -12.59 8.22
N LEU A 272 -6.10 -11.86 7.14
CA LEU A 272 -7.48 -11.48 6.80
C LEU A 272 -8.29 -12.67 6.28
N ASN A 273 -7.70 -13.62 5.55
CA ASN A 273 -8.37 -14.88 5.23
C ASN A 273 -8.71 -15.67 6.51
N ALA A 274 -7.79 -15.74 7.46
CA ALA A 274 -8.05 -16.38 8.76
C ALA A 274 -9.10 -15.62 9.60
N LEU A 275 -9.22 -14.30 9.44
CA LEU A 275 -10.34 -13.53 10.02
C LEU A 275 -11.67 -13.99 9.42
N MET A 276 -11.77 -14.16 8.10
CA MET A 276 -13.01 -14.64 7.46
C MET A 276 -13.40 -16.03 7.91
N GLU A 277 -12.44 -16.96 8.02
CA GLU A 277 -12.66 -18.28 8.59
C GLU A 277 -13.19 -18.21 10.04
N ARG A 278 -12.62 -17.31 10.85
CA ARG A 278 -13.06 -17.11 12.25
C ARG A 278 -14.47 -16.54 12.36
N LEU A 279 -14.88 -15.71 11.39
CA LEU A 279 -16.25 -15.21 11.29
C LEU A 279 -17.24 -16.28 10.81
N GLY A 280 -16.76 -17.46 10.39
CA GLY A 280 -17.57 -18.52 9.80
C GLY A 280 -18.03 -18.19 8.37
N ILE A 281 -17.26 -17.37 7.65
CA ILE A 281 -17.58 -16.91 6.30
C ILE A 281 -16.70 -17.67 5.31
N ASP A 282 -17.26 -18.68 4.66
CA ASP A 282 -16.55 -19.57 3.73
C ASP A 282 -16.50 -19.03 2.28
N ARG A 283 -17.41 -18.12 1.92
CA ARG A 283 -17.48 -17.51 0.59
C ARG A 283 -17.67 -16.00 0.70
N TYR A 284 -16.80 -15.24 0.06
CA TYR A 284 -16.83 -13.77 0.12
C TYR A 284 -16.21 -13.14 -1.12
N GLY A 285 -16.61 -11.90 -1.42
CA GLY A 285 -15.94 -11.01 -2.36
C GLY A 285 -14.86 -10.19 -1.65
N VAL A 286 -13.89 -9.72 -2.40
CA VAL A 286 -12.88 -8.75 -1.92
C VAL A 286 -12.82 -7.55 -2.85
N GLN A 287 -12.73 -6.34 -2.26
CA GLN A 287 -12.52 -5.09 -2.99
C GLN A 287 -11.38 -4.32 -2.33
N GLY A 288 -10.52 -3.68 -3.13
CA GLY A 288 -9.45 -2.84 -2.60
C GLY A 288 -8.88 -1.85 -3.59
N GLY A 289 -8.40 -0.73 -3.04
CA GLY A 289 -7.55 0.27 -3.70
C GLY A 289 -6.17 0.28 -3.06
N ASP A 290 -5.19 0.97 -3.63
CA ASP A 290 -3.83 1.11 -3.08
C ASP A 290 -3.22 -0.23 -2.59
N TRP A 291 -2.65 -0.27 -1.37
CA TRP A 291 -2.22 -1.53 -0.73
C TRP A 291 -3.36 -2.52 -0.57
N GLY A 292 -4.59 -2.05 -0.36
CA GLY A 292 -5.77 -2.90 -0.31
C GLY A 292 -5.99 -3.69 -1.59
N SER A 293 -5.62 -3.15 -2.76
CA SER A 293 -5.68 -3.89 -4.03
C SER A 293 -4.67 -5.03 -4.08
N MET A 294 -3.46 -4.82 -3.55
CA MET A 294 -2.43 -5.86 -3.45
C MET A 294 -2.86 -6.95 -2.46
N VAL A 295 -3.38 -6.54 -1.29
CA VAL A 295 -3.89 -7.46 -0.27
C VAL A 295 -5.09 -8.26 -0.81
N ALA A 296 -6.05 -7.63 -1.51
CA ALA A 296 -7.20 -8.30 -2.12
C ALA A 296 -6.76 -9.40 -3.10
N ARG A 297 -5.78 -9.09 -3.96
CA ARG A 297 -5.21 -10.05 -4.91
C ARG A 297 -4.51 -11.20 -4.20
N GLN A 298 -3.76 -10.93 -3.12
CA GLN A 298 -3.10 -11.97 -2.34
C GLN A 298 -4.08 -12.79 -1.48
N MET A 299 -5.13 -12.19 -0.93
CA MET A 299 -6.23 -12.95 -0.30
C MET A 299 -6.83 -13.96 -1.28
N THR A 300 -7.08 -13.53 -2.52
CA THR A 300 -7.56 -14.39 -3.60
C THR A 300 -6.57 -15.49 -3.94
N HIS A 301 -5.28 -15.15 -4.05
CA HIS A 301 -4.22 -16.12 -4.33
C HIS A 301 -4.13 -17.23 -3.27
N PHE A 302 -4.21 -16.86 -1.98
CA PHE A 302 -4.09 -17.82 -0.87
C PHE A 302 -5.38 -18.59 -0.58
N ALA A 303 -6.55 -18.07 -0.96
CA ALA A 303 -7.84 -18.70 -0.71
C ALA A 303 -8.78 -18.68 -1.94
N PRO A 304 -8.35 -19.19 -3.11
CA PRO A 304 -9.11 -19.10 -4.36
C PRO A 304 -10.44 -19.86 -4.32
N GLN A 305 -10.61 -20.80 -3.41
CA GLN A 305 -11.86 -21.54 -3.20
C GLN A 305 -12.90 -20.74 -2.40
N SER A 306 -12.47 -19.75 -1.61
CA SER A 306 -13.33 -18.95 -0.74
C SER A 306 -13.66 -17.59 -1.36
N VAL A 307 -12.74 -16.99 -2.13
CA VAL A 307 -12.95 -15.71 -2.79
C VAL A 307 -13.71 -15.91 -4.10
N VAL A 308 -14.96 -15.41 -4.15
CA VAL A 308 -15.84 -15.54 -5.34
C VAL A 308 -15.46 -14.56 -6.45
N GLY A 309 -14.78 -13.47 -6.13
CA GLY A 309 -14.31 -12.46 -7.07
C GLY A 309 -13.46 -11.42 -6.35
N CYS A 310 -12.51 -10.84 -7.09
CA CYS A 310 -11.63 -9.77 -6.66
C CYS A 310 -11.93 -8.52 -7.48
N HIS A 311 -12.31 -7.41 -6.84
CA HIS A 311 -12.51 -6.12 -7.47
C HIS A 311 -11.44 -5.13 -7.02
N VAL A 312 -10.85 -4.38 -7.95
CA VAL A 312 -9.82 -3.40 -7.63
C VAL A 312 -10.04 -2.09 -8.38
N ASN A 313 -9.70 -0.97 -7.75
CA ASN A 313 -9.63 0.34 -8.39
C ASN A 313 -8.18 0.84 -8.58
N MET A 314 -7.20 0.06 -8.20
CA MET A 314 -5.80 0.22 -8.58
C MET A 314 -5.26 -1.13 -9.07
N LEU A 315 -4.66 -1.16 -10.26
CA LEU A 315 -4.09 -2.38 -10.81
C LEU A 315 -2.66 -2.12 -11.31
N ALA A 316 -1.71 -2.34 -10.42
CA ALA A 316 -0.31 -2.26 -10.77
C ALA A 316 0.16 -3.56 -11.45
N ALA A 317 0.42 -3.47 -12.73
CA ALA A 317 1.06 -4.48 -13.54
C ALA A 317 1.75 -3.81 -14.73
N GLY A 318 2.74 -4.48 -15.31
CA GLY A 318 3.45 -3.98 -16.47
C GLY A 318 3.21 -4.84 -17.71
N PRO A 319 3.89 -4.50 -18.82
CA PRO A 319 3.79 -5.23 -20.07
C PRO A 319 4.13 -6.70 -19.89
N ALA A 320 3.41 -7.56 -20.60
CA ALA A 320 3.57 -9.02 -20.53
C ALA A 320 4.87 -9.51 -21.22
N GLY A 321 5.54 -8.63 -21.98
CA GLY A 321 6.75 -8.94 -22.76
C GLY A 321 6.47 -9.35 -24.20
N ALA A 322 5.24 -9.09 -24.69
CA ALA A 322 4.89 -9.25 -26.10
C ALA A 322 5.43 -8.10 -26.95
N GLU A 323 5.73 -8.37 -28.24
CA GLU A 323 6.26 -7.34 -29.14
C GLU A 323 5.29 -6.17 -29.34
N ASP A 324 4.00 -6.42 -29.21
CA ASP A 324 2.91 -5.46 -29.42
C ASP A 324 2.34 -4.86 -28.13
N ASP A 325 2.98 -5.06 -26.99
CA ASP A 325 2.50 -4.56 -25.68
C ASP A 325 2.17 -3.07 -25.65
N PHE A 326 2.86 -2.27 -26.48
CA PHE A 326 2.67 -0.82 -26.59
C PHE A 326 1.94 -0.40 -27.87
N GLU A 327 1.41 -1.32 -28.65
CA GLU A 327 0.58 -0.98 -29.81
C GLU A 327 -0.85 -0.61 -29.40
N GLY A 328 -1.46 0.29 -30.17
CA GLY A 328 -2.86 0.66 -30.00
C GLY A 328 -3.21 1.28 -28.66
N ILE A 329 -2.29 2.04 -28.06
CA ILE A 329 -2.54 2.78 -26.80
C ILE A 329 -3.70 3.75 -27.03
N THR A 330 -4.74 3.64 -26.22
CA THR A 330 -5.86 4.58 -26.22
C THR A 330 -5.49 5.88 -25.47
N PRO A 331 -6.24 6.99 -25.66
CA PRO A 331 -6.01 8.21 -24.88
C PRO A 331 -6.12 8.00 -23.36
N ALA A 332 -7.05 7.17 -22.90
CA ALA A 332 -7.20 6.83 -21.47
C ALA A 332 -5.99 6.03 -20.95
N GLU A 333 -5.54 5.03 -21.70
CA GLU A 333 -4.34 4.28 -21.35
C GLU A 333 -3.08 5.17 -21.34
N GLN A 334 -2.96 6.12 -22.28
CA GLN A 334 -1.85 7.08 -22.29
C GLN A 334 -1.88 7.97 -21.05
N GLN A 335 -3.06 8.45 -20.64
CA GLN A 335 -3.22 9.22 -19.40
C GLN A 335 -2.70 8.44 -18.17
N HIS A 336 -3.05 7.16 -18.03
CA HIS A 336 -2.56 6.31 -16.96
C HIS A 336 -1.03 6.11 -17.02
N LEU A 337 -0.45 5.96 -18.21
CA LEU A 337 1.00 5.85 -18.37
C LEU A 337 1.71 7.16 -18.00
N ASP A 338 1.16 8.31 -18.40
CA ASP A 338 1.68 9.62 -18.04
C ASP A 338 1.59 9.87 -16.54
N ARG A 339 0.48 9.45 -15.92
CA ARG A 339 0.27 9.53 -14.45
C ARG A 339 1.28 8.67 -13.69
N ALA A 340 1.49 7.43 -14.11
CA ALA A 340 2.52 6.56 -13.53
C ALA A 340 3.94 7.14 -13.73
N GLY A 341 4.19 7.77 -14.88
CA GLY A 341 5.44 8.48 -15.17
C GLY A 341 5.66 9.70 -14.24
N TRP A 342 4.61 10.49 -14.02
CA TRP A 342 4.65 11.61 -13.07
C TRP A 342 4.94 11.13 -11.65
N TYR A 343 4.21 10.12 -11.17
CA TYR A 343 4.44 9.51 -9.86
C TYR A 343 5.89 9.05 -9.72
N ALA A 344 6.37 8.31 -10.69
CA ALA A 344 7.71 7.76 -10.69
C ALA A 344 8.80 8.85 -10.68
N GLY A 345 8.60 9.96 -11.38
CA GLY A 345 9.59 11.04 -11.53
C GLY A 345 9.51 12.13 -10.46
N GLN A 346 8.35 12.35 -9.86
CA GLN A 346 8.11 13.55 -9.05
C GLN A 346 7.51 13.29 -7.68
N ASP A 347 6.76 12.18 -7.47
CA ASP A 347 5.98 11.98 -6.26
C ASP A 347 6.35 10.74 -5.42
N ASN A 348 7.25 9.89 -5.87
CA ASN A 348 7.59 8.64 -5.16
C ASN A 348 8.57 8.80 -3.99
N GLY A 349 8.97 10.02 -3.66
CA GLY A 349 9.93 10.29 -2.58
C GLY A 349 9.48 9.72 -1.22
N TYR A 350 8.19 9.85 -0.90
CA TYR A 350 7.60 9.29 0.32
C TYR A 350 7.77 7.76 0.37
N PHE A 351 7.50 7.07 -0.76
CA PHE A 351 7.62 5.63 -0.89
C PHE A 351 9.06 5.17 -0.58
N ARG A 352 10.05 5.85 -1.18
CA ARG A 352 11.47 5.56 -0.97
C ARG A 352 11.90 5.69 0.48
N ILE A 353 11.37 6.67 1.20
CA ILE A 353 11.64 6.82 2.62
C ILE A 353 10.96 5.70 3.40
N GLN A 354 9.69 5.41 3.12
CA GLN A 354 8.90 4.41 3.84
C GLN A 354 9.40 2.98 3.60
N GLU A 355 9.86 2.64 2.39
CA GLU A 355 10.41 1.32 2.09
C GLU A 355 11.81 1.07 2.66
N THR A 356 12.55 2.14 3.02
CA THR A 356 13.96 2.03 3.43
C THR A 356 14.23 2.43 4.87
N ARG A 357 13.65 3.53 5.35
CA ARG A 357 13.90 4.13 6.67
C ARG A 357 12.63 4.72 7.31
N PRO A 358 11.53 3.94 7.41
CA PRO A 358 10.24 4.44 7.90
C PRO A 358 10.32 5.05 9.30
N GLN A 359 11.03 4.40 10.21
CA GLN A 359 11.11 4.83 11.61
C GLN A 359 11.80 6.19 11.80
N THR A 360 12.75 6.56 10.92
CA THR A 360 13.42 7.86 11.01
C THR A 360 12.46 9.00 10.73
N LEU A 361 11.61 8.83 9.71
CA LEU A 361 10.56 9.78 9.37
C LEU A 361 9.49 9.85 10.47
N ALA A 362 9.04 8.69 10.93
CA ALA A 362 7.94 8.56 11.86
C ALA A 362 8.19 9.26 13.20
N ALA A 363 9.46 9.44 13.62
CA ALA A 363 9.80 10.20 14.82
C ALA A 363 9.29 11.65 14.79
N GLY A 364 9.30 12.29 13.62
CA GLY A 364 8.74 13.63 13.42
C GLY A 364 7.21 13.61 13.26
N LEU A 365 6.69 12.63 12.51
CA LEU A 365 5.25 12.53 12.24
C LEU A 365 4.43 12.11 13.47
N ALA A 366 5.01 11.35 14.39
CA ALA A 366 4.35 10.95 15.64
C ALA A 366 4.36 12.06 16.71
N ASP A 367 5.25 13.05 16.57
CA ASP A 367 5.35 14.16 17.52
C ASP A 367 4.63 15.43 17.08
N SER A 368 4.43 15.61 15.78
CA SER A 368 3.80 16.81 15.19
C SER A 368 2.51 16.46 14.46
N PRO A 369 1.33 16.88 14.96
CA PRO A 369 0.07 16.69 14.25
C PRO A 369 0.07 17.41 12.90
N VAL A 370 0.68 18.60 12.81
CA VAL A 370 0.80 19.33 11.54
C VAL A 370 1.80 18.65 10.61
N GLY A 371 2.87 18.05 11.13
CA GLY A 371 3.78 17.24 10.33
C GLY A 371 3.08 16.01 9.73
N LEU A 372 2.25 15.33 10.53
CA LEU A 372 1.42 14.23 10.06
C LEU A 372 0.39 14.71 9.02
N LEU A 373 -0.32 15.81 9.31
CA LEU A 373 -1.29 16.41 8.38
C LEU A 373 -0.63 16.77 7.04
N SER A 374 0.55 17.37 7.07
CA SER A 374 1.31 17.70 5.85
C SER A 374 1.67 16.45 5.04
N TRP A 375 2.18 15.41 5.71
CA TRP A 375 2.62 14.17 5.05
C TRP A 375 1.47 13.39 4.42
N VAL A 376 0.33 13.33 5.09
CA VAL A 376 -0.88 12.67 4.62
C VAL A 376 -1.64 13.55 3.61
N GLY A 377 -1.87 14.80 3.96
CA GLY A 377 -2.68 15.74 3.18
C GLY A 377 -2.08 16.04 1.80
N GLU A 378 -0.75 16.09 1.68
CA GLU A 378 -0.08 16.24 0.39
C GLU A 378 -0.46 15.09 -0.56
N LYS A 379 -0.60 13.85 -0.06
CA LYS A 379 -0.99 12.70 -0.90
C LYS A 379 -2.47 12.76 -1.28
N PHE A 380 -3.33 13.17 -0.37
CA PHE A 380 -4.73 13.43 -0.74
C PHE A 380 -4.84 14.51 -1.82
N TYR A 381 -4.10 15.62 -1.67
CA TYR A 381 -4.10 16.68 -2.68
C TYR A 381 -3.52 16.19 -4.02
N GLY A 382 -2.39 15.50 -4.01
CA GLY A 382 -1.70 15.08 -5.23
C GLY A 382 -2.38 13.90 -5.96
N TRP A 383 -3.19 13.08 -5.27
CA TRP A 383 -3.73 11.83 -5.81
C TRP A 383 -5.22 11.86 -6.11
N ALA A 384 -5.98 12.73 -5.47
CA ALA A 384 -7.37 12.98 -5.83
C ALA A 384 -7.48 13.74 -7.16
N GLN A 385 -8.62 13.62 -7.83
CA GLN A 385 -8.90 14.39 -9.06
C GLN A 385 -9.70 15.65 -8.73
N HIS A 386 -9.03 16.80 -8.76
CA HIS A 386 -9.65 18.11 -8.51
C HIS A 386 -8.97 19.22 -9.31
N ASP A 387 -9.65 20.37 -9.45
CA ASP A 387 -9.16 21.54 -10.18
C ASP A 387 -8.54 22.60 -9.24
N GLY A 388 -7.68 22.17 -8.31
CA GLY A 388 -6.97 23.05 -7.35
C GLY A 388 -7.65 23.16 -5.98
N ASP A 389 -8.88 22.70 -5.82
CA ASP A 389 -9.59 22.62 -4.53
C ASP A 389 -9.91 21.16 -4.19
N LEU A 390 -9.11 20.56 -3.30
CA LEU A 390 -9.32 19.19 -2.82
C LEU A 390 -10.71 19.01 -2.19
N PHE A 391 -11.20 20.04 -1.48
CA PHE A 391 -12.44 19.96 -0.73
C PHE A 391 -13.70 20.05 -1.61
N SER A 392 -13.53 20.26 -2.92
CA SER A 392 -14.60 20.09 -3.89
C SER A 392 -14.96 18.62 -4.16
N VAL A 393 -14.06 17.67 -3.84
CA VAL A 393 -14.22 16.23 -4.13
C VAL A 393 -14.06 15.34 -2.90
N ILE A 394 -13.34 15.77 -1.87
CA ILE A 394 -13.20 15.07 -0.59
C ILE A 394 -13.62 16.00 0.53
N ASP A 395 -14.56 15.57 1.35
CA ASP A 395 -15.01 16.34 2.51
C ASP A 395 -13.88 16.59 3.51
N ARG A 396 -13.77 17.82 4.01
CA ARG A 396 -12.70 18.27 4.91
C ARG A 396 -12.68 17.49 6.22
N ASP A 397 -13.85 17.27 6.80
CA ASP A 397 -14.00 16.52 8.06
C ASP A 397 -13.67 15.04 7.85
N HIS A 398 -13.95 14.50 6.66
CA HIS A 398 -13.58 13.15 6.29
C HIS A 398 -12.05 12.98 6.25
N LEU A 399 -11.34 13.91 5.60
CA LEU A 399 -9.87 13.92 5.59
C LEU A 399 -9.30 14.05 7.01
N LEU A 400 -9.80 14.99 7.80
CA LEU A 400 -9.33 15.20 9.17
C LEU A 400 -9.67 14.03 10.10
N THR A 401 -10.80 13.37 9.91
CA THR A 401 -11.13 12.12 10.63
C THR A 401 -10.09 11.05 10.34
N ASN A 402 -9.67 10.90 9.08
CA ASN A 402 -8.64 9.96 8.68
C ASN A 402 -7.27 10.30 9.31
N VAL A 403 -6.85 11.57 9.26
CA VAL A 403 -5.58 12.03 9.86
C VAL A 403 -5.60 11.88 11.38
N ALA A 404 -6.70 12.27 12.02
CA ALA A 404 -6.90 12.16 13.46
C ALA A 404 -6.89 10.69 13.93
N LEU A 405 -7.40 9.76 13.11
CA LEU A 405 -7.32 8.33 13.38
C LEU A 405 -5.86 7.88 13.51
N TYR A 406 -4.99 8.23 12.56
CA TYR A 406 -3.56 7.94 12.66
C TYR A 406 -2.90 8.57 13.90
N TRP A 407 -3.31 9.80 14.23
CA TRP A 407 -2.80 10.52 15.39
C TRP A 407 -3.16 9.81 16.68
N PHE A 408 -4.45 9.58 16.94
CA PHE A 408 -4.93 9.01 18.20
C PHE A 408 -4.56 7.54 18.40
N THR A 409 -4.30 6.81 17.32
CA THR A 409 -3.87 5.41 17.40
C THR A 409 -2.34 5.25 17.36
N GLU A 410 -1.59 6.33 17.15
CA GLU A 410 -0.12 6.35 17.06
C GLU A 410 0.45 5.39 16.00
N THR A 411 -0.30 5.17 14.90
CA THR A 411 0.00 4.14 13.91
C THR A 411 0.74 4.63 12.67
N ILE A 412 1.15 5.88 12.62
CA ILE A 412 1.92 6.37 11.46
C ILE A 412 3.21 5.56 11.24
N ASN A 413 3.93 5.19 12.32
CA ASN A 413 5.16 4.42 12.18
C ASN A 413 4.91 2.99 11.68
N SER A 414 3.91 2.29 12.20
CA SER A 414 3.61 0.93 11.78
C SER A 414 3.04 0.87 10.37
N SER A 415 2.23 1.86 9.97
CA SER A 415 1.69 1.95 8.62
C SER A 415 2.78 2.25 7.57
N THR A 416 3.73 3.14 7.87
CA THR A 416 4.87 3.39 6.98
C THR A 416 5.83 2.19 6.95
N ARG A 417 5.98 1.45 8.06
CA ARG A 417 6.77 0.22 8.12
C ARG A 417 6.20 -0.89 7.24
N PHE A 418 4.90 -0.89 6.94
CA PHE A 418 4.28 -1.83 6.01
C PHE A 418 4.97 -1.83 4.64
N TYR A 419 5.40 -0.66 4.15
CA TYR A 419 6.20 -0.53 2.93
C TYR A 419 7.52 -1.27 3.04
N PHE A 420 8.25 -1.05 4.14
CA PHE A 420 9.52 -1.72 4.38
C PHE A 420 9.36 -3.24 4.41
N GLU A 421 8.40 -3.75 5.15
CA GLU A 421 8.13 -5.19 5.30
C GLU A 421 7.66 -5.83 3.98
N THR A 422 6.84 -5.12 3.21
CA THR A 422 6.38 -5.59 1.90
C THR A 422 7.52 -5.72 0.89
N MET A 423 8.50 -4.81 0.93
CA MET A 423 9.65 -4.81 0.03
C MET A 423 10.77 -5.78 0.47
N GLN A 424 10.67 -6.41 1.66
CA GLN A 424 11.60 -7.47 2.03
C GLN A 424 11.31 -8.77 1.27
N PRO A 425 12.33 -9.65 1.11
CA PRO A 425 12.10 -10.97 0.54
C PRO A 425 11.00 -11.74 1.30
N GLY A 426 9.93 -12.10 0.60
CA GLY A 426 8.77 -12.78 1.17
C GLY A 426 7.68 -11.86 1.74
N GLY A 427 7.84 -10.54 1.65
CA GLY A 427 6.81 -9.59 2.08
C GLY A 427 5.62 -9.51 1.11
N MET A 428 5.87 -9.74 -0.17
CA MET A 428 4.87 -9.95 -1.21
C MET A 428 5.42 -10.91 -2.26
N THR A 429 4.72 -11.99 -2.53
CA THR A 429 5.06 -12.95 -3.58
C THR A 429 4.22 -12.73 -4.83
N PRO A 430 4.78 -12.95 -6.04
CA PRO A 430 3.96 -12.92 -7.23
C PRO A 430 2.85 -13.97 -7.14
N GLY A 431 1.61 -13.50 -7.00
CA GLY A 431 0.43 -14.34 -6.92
C GLY A 431 -0.31 -14.41 -8.25
N SER A 432 -1.03 -15.52 -8.48
CA SER A 432 -1.99 -15.65 -9.56
C SER A 432 -3.39 -15.73 -8.95
N LEU A 433 -4.34 -15.06 -9.55
CA LEU A 433 -5.76 -15.18 -9.19
C LEU A 433 -6.39 -16.48 -9.72
N GLY A 434 -5.67 -17.21 -10.59
CA GLY A 434 -6.22 -18.39 -11.25
C GLY A 434 -7.47 -18.05 -12.05
N ASP A 435 -8.51 -18.86 -11.88
CA ASP A 435 -9.80 -18.69 -12.56
C ASP A 435 -10.75 -17.74 -11.80
N VAL A 436 -10.36 -17.20 -10.65
CA VAL A 436 -11.20 -16.28 -9.87
C VAL A 436 -11.44 -15.00 -10.68
N PRO A 437 -12.71 -14.58 -10.85
CA PRO A 437 -13.05 -13.38 -11.58
C PRO A 437 -12.37 -12.12 -11.02
N LEU A 438 -11.79 -11.31 -11.92
CA LEU A 438 -11.25 -9.99 -11.62
C LEU A 438 -12.15 -8.91 -12.20
N GLY A 439 -12.55 -7.96 -11.35
CA GLY A 439 -13.19 -6.70 -11.74
C GLY A 439 -12.22 -5.54 -11.57
N VAL A 440 -12.26 -4.58 -12.49
CA VAL A 440 -11.42 -3.39 -12.46
C VAL A 440 -12.25 -2.15 -12.72
N SER A 441 -12.16 -1.15 -11.83
CA SER A 441 -12.63 0.22 -12.03
C SER A 441 -11.44 1.12 -12.31
N ALA A 442 -11.30 1.59 -13.54
CA ALA A 442 -10.17 2.42 -13.96
C ALA A 442 -10.55 3.90 -13.89
N PHE A 443 -10.05 4.58 -12.85
CA PHE A 443 -10.24 6.02 -12.65
C PHE A 443 -9.10 6.82 -13.28
N PRO A 444 -9.38 7.96 -13.94
CA PRO A 444 -8.40 8.66 -14.77
C PRO A 444 -7.20 9.21 -14.02
N ASN A 445 -7.33 9.53 -12.70
CA ASN A 445 -6.24 10.06 -11.90
C ASN A 445 -5.61 9.02 -10.95
N GLU A 446 -5.92 7.71 -11.14
CA GLU A 446 -5.26 6.64 -10.37
C GLU A 446 -3.76 6.56 -10.71
N LEU A 447 -2.93 6.30 -9.69
CA LEU A 447 -1.47 6.27 -9.80
C LEU A 447 -0.96 5.10 -10.67
N PHE A 448 -1.62 3.95 -10.54
CA PHE A 448 -1.22 2.72 -11.23
C PHE A 448 -2.43 2.01 -11.81
N MET A 449 -2.63 2.18 -13.10
CA MET A 449 -3.62 1.43 -13.85
C MET A 449 -2.95 0.74 -15.04
N ALA A 450 -2.86 -0.58 -14.96
CA ALA A 450 -2.31 -1.39 -16.04
C ALA A 450 -3.23 -1.35 -17.28
N ARG A 451 -2.64 -1.44 -18.47
CA ARG A 451 -3.43 -1.72 -19.67
C ARG A 451 -4.10 -3.08 -19.53
N ARG A 452 -5.39 -3.16 -19.89
CA ARG A 452 -6.15 -4.42 -19.83
C ARG A 452 -5.42 -5.56 -20.54
N ARG A 453 -4.88 -5.32 -21.75
CA ARG A 453 -4.14 -6.32 -22.52
C ARG A 453 -2.88 -6.87 -21.84
N TRP A 454 -2.26 -6.16 -20.89
CA TRP A 454 -1.09 -6.67 -20.16
C TRP A 454 -1.47 -7.72 -19.12
N VAL A 455 -2.69 -7.68 -18.64
CA VAL A 455 -3.16 -8.53 -17.54
C VAL A 455 -4.10 -9.64 -17.98
N GLU A 456 -4.80 -9.48 -19.08
CA GLU A 456 -5.68 -10.51 -19.65
C GLU A 456 -5.04 -11.91 -19.82
N PRO A 457 -3.75 -12.04 -20.22
CA PRO A 457 -3.13 -13.35 -20.36
C PRO A 457 -2.98 -14.13 -19.05
N THR A 458 -3.07 -13.46 -17.90
CA THR A 458 -2.79 -14.03 -16.58
C THR A 458 -3.93 -13.88 -15.58
N HIS A 459 -5.01 -13.19 -15.94
CA HIS A 459 -6.14 -12.91 -15.07
C HIS A 459 -7.47 -13.16 -15.79
N ASN A 460 -8.44 -13.72 -15.08
CA ASN A 460 -9.81 -13.89 -15.56
C ASN A 460 -10.60 -12.57 -15.39
N ILE A 461 -10.37 -11.60 -16.30
CA ILE A 461 -11.05 -10.30 -16.27
C ILE A 461 -12.48 -10.45 -16.77
N THR A 462 -13.45 -10.33 -15.89
CA THR A 462 -14.88 -10.41 -16.21
C THR A 462 -15.60 -9.07 -16.15
N PHE A 463 -14.96 -8.05 -15.57
CA PHE A 463 -15.48 -6.68 -15.52
C PHE A 463 -14.32 -5.69 -15.68
N TRP A 464 -14.54 -4.67 -16.50
CA TRP A 464 -13.61 -3.56 -16.69
C TRP A 464 -14.40 -2.32 -17.04
N ALA A 465 -14.39 -1.32 -16.14
CA ALA A 465 -15.01 -0.04 -16.35
C ALA A 465 -13.95 1.07 -16.42
N GLU A 466 -14.00 1.90 -17.44
CA GLU A 466 -13.21 3.11 -17.56
C GLU A 466 -14.10 4.31 -17.23
N HIS A 467 -13.62 5.21 -16.37
CA HIS A 467 -14.35 6.37 -15.89
C HIS A 467 -13.76 7.66 -16.40
N GLU A 468 -14.61 8.70 -16.51
CA GLU A 468 -14.20 10.03 -16.94
C GLU A 468 -13.77 10.92 -15.75
N SER A 469 -14.09 10.52 -14.52
CA SER A 469 -13.79 11.26 -13.30
C SER A 469 -13.46 10.33 -12.14
N GLY A 470 -12.68 10.86 -11.17
CA GLY A 470 -12.22 10.18 -9.99
C GLY A 470 -10.72 9.89 -10.02
N GLY A 471 -10.14 9.72 -8.85
CA GLY A 471 -8.73 9.48 -8.65
C GLY A 471 -8.48 8.30 -7.73
N HIS A 472 -7.40 8.40 -6.98
CA HIS A 472 -6.91 7.34 -6.12
C HIS A 472 -7.86 6.98 -4.98
N PHE A 473 -8.52 7.97 -4.40
CA PHE A 473 -9.46 7.79 -3.28
C PHE A 473 -10.90 7.63 -3.78
N ALA A 474 -11.13 6.74 -4.73
CA ALA A 474 -12.40 6.58 -5.42
C ALA A 474 -13.62 6.42 -4.47
N ALA A 475 -13.42 5.78 -3.30
CA ALA A 475 -14.46 5.60 -2.30
C ALA A 475 -14.90 6.94 -1.63
N MET A 476 -14.02 7.96 -1.63
CA MET A 476 -14.29 9.29 -1.09
C MET A 476 -14.63 10.29 -2.20
N GLU A 477 -13.99 10.20 -3.36
CA GLU A 477 -14.14 11.15 -4.48
C GLU A 477 -15.42 10.89 -5.29
N THR A 478 -15.69 9.62 -5.57
CA THR A 478 -16.78 9.17 -6.45
C THR A 478 -17.47 7.92 -5.90
N PRO A 479 -17.99 7.97 -4.66
CA PRO A 479 -18.55 6.79 -3.97
C PRO A 479 -19.65 6.10 -4.77
N ASP A 480 -20.55 6.85 -5.42
CA ASP A 480 -21.66 6.30 -6.22
C ASP A 480 -21.15 5.49 -7.42
N VAL A 481 -20.07 5.92 -8.06
CA VAL A 481 -19.47 5.24 -9.23
C VAL A 481 -18.86 3.92 -8.78
N LEU A 482 -18.01 3.95 -7.75
CA LEU A 482 -17.39 2.74 -7.19
C LEU A 482 -18.45 1.75 -6.66
N LEU A 483 -19.47 2.25 -5.97
CA LEU A 483 -20.61 1.47 -5.49
C LEU A 483 -21.33 0.72 -6.62
N ASN A 484 -21.61 1.42 -7.73
CA ASN A 484 -22.27 0.83 -8.89
C ASN A 484 -21.41 -0.27 -9.53
N ASP A 485 -20.13 -0.05 -9.65
CA ASP A 485 -19.21 -1.01 -10.23
C ASP A 485 -19.08 -2.27 -9.37
N VAL A 486 -18.92 -2.11 -8.07
CA VAL A 486 -18.89 -3.20 -7.10
C VAL A 486 -20.17 -4.04 -7.20
N ARG A 487 -21.33 -3.40 -7.19
CA ARG A 487 -22.62 -4.09 -7.34
C ARG A 487 -22.70 -4.83 -8.67
N THR A 488 -22.31 -4.18 -9.76
CA THR A 488 -22.39 -4.75 -11.11
C THR A 488 -21.47 -5.95 -11.27
N PHE A 489 -20.24 -5.85 -10.79
CA PHE A 489 -19.29 -6.95 -10.84
C PHE A 489 -19.78 -8.16 -10.04
N PHE A 490 -20.14 -7.95 -8.79
CA PHE A 490 -20.51 -9.07 -7.91
C PHE A 490 -21.90 -9.64 -8.19
N ARG A 491 -22.76 -8.97 -8.96
CA ARG A 491 -24.11 -9.45 -9.27
C ARG A 491 -24.10 -10.81 -9.98
N SER A 492 -23.13 -11.10 -10.80
CA SER A 492 -22.99 -12.37 -11.51
C SER A 492 -22.29 -13.47 -10.69
N LEU A 493 -21.80 -13.17 -9.50
CA LEU A 493 -20.97 -14.04 -8.65
C LEU A 493 -21.67 -14.49 -7.36
N ARG A 494 -22.93 -14.10 -7.18
CA ARG A 494 -23.78 -14.40 -6.02
C ARG A 494 -24.26 -15.84 -5.96
#